data_30e5eb20cf208f8178183c47f7cbd455
#
_entry.id   30e5eb20cf208f8178183c47f7cbd455
#
_cell.length_a   1.000
_cell.length_b   1.000
_cell.length_c   1.000
_cell.angle_alpha   90.00
_cell.angle_beta   90.00
_cell.angle_gamma   90.00
#
_symmetry.space_group_name_H-M   'P 1'
#
loop_
_entity.id
_entity.type
_entity.pdbx_description
1 polymer ?
#
loop_
_entity_poly.entity_id
_entity_poly.type
_entity_poly.pdbx_seq_one_letter_code
_entity_poly.pdbx_strand_id
1 'polypeptide(L)' 'MTFEEILPGLKAKKKYVRPCWGGAENYVQLFDTIEQNGVALEVTPYFLINVSGQGDGFSVWSPTPSDVLATDWVEVHD' A
#
# COMPACT_ATOMS: atom_id res chain seq x y z
N MET A 1 -1.60 -3.38 -14.36
CA MET A 1 -0.13 -3.25 -14.26
C MET A 1 0.43 -4.41 -13.46
N THR A 2 1.65 -4.80 -13.75
CA THR A 2 2.34 -5.80 -12.95
C THR A 2 2.88 -5.17 -11.67
N PHE A 3 3.25 -6.01 -10.70
CA PHE A 3 3.87 -5.51 -9.48
C PHE A 3 5.19 -4.78 -9.77
N GLU A 4 5.97 -5.29 -10.72
CA GLU A 4 7.21 -4.63 -11.15
C GLU A 4 6.94 -3.23 -11.69
N GLU A 5 5.85 -3.05 -12.42
CA GLU A 5 5.49 -1.75 -12.97
C GLU A 5 5.03 -0.77 -11.91
N ILE A 6 4.36 -1.24 -10.85
CA ILE A 6 3.89 -0.34 -9.80
C ILE A 6 4.95 -0.03 -8.74
N LEU A 7 6.02 -0.82 -8.67
CA LEU A 7 7.03 -0.65 -7.62
C LEU A 7 7.66 0.75 -7.61
N PRO A 8 8.05 1.35 -8.74
CA PRO A 8 8.53 2.74 -8.72
C PRO A 8 7.50 3.73 -8.18
N GLY A 9 6.22 3.52 -8.51
CA GLY A 9 5.14 4.35 -7.99
C GLY A 9 4.95 4.16 -6.49
N LEU A 10 5.04 2.92 -5.99
CA LEU A 10 5.02 2.66 -4.56
C LEU A 10 6.15 3.38 -3.85
N LYS A 11 7.36 3.35 -4.41
CA LYS A 11 8.50 4.08 -3.85
C LYS A 11 8.28 5.59 -3.86
N ALA A 12 7.46 6.09 -4.77
CA ALA A 12 7.04 7.49 -4.82
C ALA A 12 5.81 7.77 -3.95
N LYS A 13 5.41 6.78 -3.13
CA LYS A 13 4.30 6.86 -2.17
C LYS A 13 2.93 7.01 -2.84
N LYS A 14 2.79 6.50 -4.05
CA LYS A 14 1.50 6.39 -4.73
C LYS A 14 0.73 5.20 -4.17
N LYS A 15 -0.57 5.21 -4.41
CA LYS A 15 -1.51 4.21 -3.89
C LYS A 15 -1.92 3.26 -4.99
N TYR A 16 -1.97 1.97 -4.68
CA TYR A 16 -2.33 0.93 -5.64
C TYR A 16 -3.27 -0.09 -5.01
N VAL A 17 -4.08 -0.73 -5.85
CA VAL A 17 -5.04 -1.74 -5.41
C VAL A 17 -5.20 -2.78 -6.52
N ARG A 18 -5.63 -3.98 -6.14
CA ARG A 18 -6.05 -5.01 -7.10
C ARG A 18 -7.57 -5.07 -7.13
N PRO A 19 -8.20 -4.93 -8.31
CA PRO A 19 -9.66 -4.97 -8.42
C PRO A 19 -10.29 -6.28 -7.95
N CYS A 20 -9.53 -7.39 -7.97
CA CYS A 20 -10.03 -8.68 -7.52
C CYS A 20 -10.18 -8.79 -6.00
N TRP A 21 -9.63 -7.85 -5.24
CA TRP A 21 -9.86 -7.81 -3.80
C TRP A 21 -11.33 -7.47 -3.53
N GLY A 22 -11.88 -8.00 -2.44
CA GLY A 22 -13.32 -8.00 -2.20
C GLY A 22 -13.98 -6.65 -1.90
N GLY A 23 -13.31 -5.54 -2.15
CA GLY A 23 -13.90 -4.21 -2.00
C GLY A 23 -13.68 -3.56 -0.65
N ALA A 24 -13.25 -4.30 0.35
CA ALA A 24 -12.89 -3.73 1.65
C ALA A 24 -11.51 -3.08 1.60
N GLU A 25 -10.62 -3.60 0.77
CA GLU A 25 -9.26 -3.09 0.61
C GLU A 25 -9.28 -1.91 -0.35
N ASN A 26 -8.84 -0.75 0.15
CA ASN A 26 -8.86 0.49 -0.63
C ASN A 26 -7.57 0.69 -1.42
N TYR A 27 -6.43 0.48 -0.79
CA TYR A 27 -5.12 0.63 -1.45
C TYR A 27 -3.99 0.15 -0.54
N VAL A 28 -2.83 -0.07 -1.15
CA VAL A 28 -1.56 -0.24 -0.43
C VAL A 28 -0.68 0.96 -0.72
N GLN A 29 0.15 1.33 0.23
CA GLN A 29 1.03 2.49 0.12
C GLN A 29 2.29 2.25 0.94
N LEU A 30 3.42 2.78 0.47
CA LEU A 30 4.69 2.69 1.19
C LEU A 30 4.82 3.84 2.18
N PHE A 31 5.33 3.52 3.36
CA PHE A 31 5.68 4.49 4.40
C PHE A 31 7.12 4.30 4.81
N ASP A 32 7.83 5.39 5.04
CA ASP A 32 9.22 5.36 5.45
C ASP A 32 9.51 6.37 6.58
N THR A 33 8.46 7.00 7.10
CA THR A 33 8.59 7.92 8.24
C THR A 33 7.46 7.67 9.22
N ILE A 34 7.74 7.95 10.49
CA ILE A 34 6.70 8.02 11.53
C ILE A 34 6.85 9.36 12.24
N GLU A 35 5.76 9.82 12.83
CA GLU A 35 5.79 11.04 13.63
C GLU A 35 5.71 10.67 15.10
N GLN A 36 6.64 11.21 15.89
CA GLN A 36 6.67 11.00 17.33
C GLN A 36 6.96 12.33 18.01
N ASN A 37 6.05 12.74 18.90
CA ASN A 37 6.16 14.00 19.62
C ASN A 37 6.39 15.21 18.71
N GLY A 38 5.75 15.22 17.55
CA GLY A 38 5.87 16.28 16.57
C GLY A 38 7.13 16.24 15.71
N VAL A 39 7.93 15.18 15.84
CA VAL A 39 9.16 15.01 15.07
C VAL A 39 9.00 13.86 14.10
N ALA A 40 9.33 14.09 12.84
CA ALA A 40 9.33 13.04 11.83
C ALA A 40 10.60 12.21 11.96
N LEU A 41 10.44 10.90 12.08
CA LEU A 41 11.55 9.96 12.18
C LEU A 41 11.57 9.07 10.95
N GLU A 42 12.77 8.87 10.39
CA GLU A 42 12.94 7.91 9.30
C GLU A 42 12.97 6.50 9.86
N VAL A 43 12.25 5.61 9.19
CA VAL A 43 12.21 4.19 9.53
C VAL A 43 12.48 3.37 8.28
N THR A 44 12.83 2.09 8.46
CA THR A 44 12.92 1.16 7.33
C THR A 44 11.59 1.16 6.58
N PRO A 45 11.61 1.34 5.25
CA PRO A 45 10.35 1.38 4.48
C PRO A 45 9.51 0.13 4.68
N TYR A 46 8.19 0.32 4.74
CA TYR A 46 7.23 -0.76 4.89
C TYR A 46 5.93 -0.39 4.18
N PHE A 47 5.11 -1.41 3.92
CA PHE A 47 3.81 -1.19 3.29
C PHE A 47 2.70 -1.25 4.32
N LEU A 48 1.71 -0.37 4.15
CA LEU A 48 0.44 -0.46 4.85
C LEU A 48 -0.67 -0.64 3.82
N ILE A 49 -1.68 -1.42 4.20
CA ILE A 49 -2.91 -1.55 3.44
C ILE A 49 -4.00 -0.78 4.17
N ASN A 50 -4.77 0.00 3.43
CA ASN A 50 -5.94 0.69 3.96
C ASN A 50 -7.16 -0.15 3.68
N VAL A 51 -7.91 -0.48 4.72
CA VAL A 51 -9.09 -1.34 4.66
C VAL A 51 -10.28 -0.62 5.27
N SER A 52 -11.41 -0.66 4.59
CA SER A 52 -12.65 -0.07 5.08
C SER A 52 -13.34 -0.97 6.11
N GLY A 53 -14.09 -0.37 7.00
CA GLY A 53 -15.09 -1.06 7.81
C GLY A 53 -14.76 -1.23 9.27
N GLN A 54 -13.63 -1.76 9.65
CA GLN A 54 -13.31 -1.99 11.06
C GLN A 54 -12.04 -1.27 11.47
N GLY A 55 -12.15 -0.44 12.50
CA GLY A 55 -11.04 0.35 12.98
C GLY A 55 -10.64 1.42 11.97
N ASP A 56 -9.46 1.98 12.13
CA ASP A 56 -8.99 3.09 11.31
C ASP A 56 -8.29 2.65 10.04
N GLY A 57 -8.46 1.42 9.69
CA GLY A 57 -8.21 1.00 8.35
C GLY A 57 -6.78 0.74 7.93
N PHE A 58 -5.77 0.92 8.75
CA PHE A 58 -4.39 0.63 8.33
C PHE A 58 -3.83 -0.59 9.03
N SER A 59 -3.24 -1.48 8.25
CA SER A 59 -2.55 -2.67 8.77
C SER A 59 -1.25 -2.87 8.00
N VAL A 60 -0.27 -3.48 8.63
CA VAL A 60 0.97 -3.85 7.94
C VAL A 60 0.62 -4.84 6.83
N TRP A 61 1.17 -4.61 5.65
CA TRP A 61 0.89 -5.44 4.48
C TRP A 61 2.18 -6.03 3.93
N SER A 62 2.11 -7.31 3.59
CA SER A 62 3.19 -8.00 2.88
C SER A 62 2.59 -8.66 1.65
N PRO A 63 3.21 -8.49 0.47
CA PRO A 63 2.66 -9.11 -0.73
C PRO A 63 2.78 -10.63 -0.65
N THR A 64 1.71 -11.32 -1.04
CA THR A 64 1.74 -12.76 -1.24
C THR A 64 2.34 -13.05 -2.62
N PRO A 65 2.72 -14.31 -2.90
CA PRO A 65 3.14 -14.66 -4.26
C PRO A 65 2.11 -14.27 -5.32
N SER A 66 0.83 -14.41 -5.01
CA SER A 66 -0.25 -14.00 -5.93
C SER A 66 -0.21 -12.50 -6.22
N ASP A 67 0.07 -11.69 -5.21
CA ASP A 67 0.16 -10.23 -5.37
C ASP A 67 1.36 -9.83 -6.22
N VAL A 68 2.51 -10.47 -5.98
CA VAL A 68 3.74 -10.17 -6.71
C VAL A 68 3.64 -10.57 -8.18
N LEU A 69 2.92 -11.65 -8.46
CA LEU A 69 2.77 -12.17 -9.82
C LEU A 69 1.54 -11.65 -10.55
N ALA A 70 0.73 -10.85 -9.88
CA ALA A 70 -0.49 -10.30 -10.45
C ALA A 70 -0.19 -9.28 -11.56
N THR A 71 -1.12 -9.18 -12.50
CA THR A 71 -1.04 -8.23 -13.62
C THR A 71 -2.18 -7.23 -13.60
N ASP A 72 -3.01 -7.26 -12.56
CA ASP A 72 -4.23 -6.46 -12.47
C ASP A 72 -4.11 -5.26 -11.54
N TRP A 73 -2.91 -4.87 -11.14
CA TRP A 73 -2.71 -3.71 -10.28
C TRP A 73 -3.17 -2.43 -10.98
N VAL A 74 -3.85 -1.56 -10.24
CA VAL A 74 -4.26 -0.23 -10.73
C VAL A 74 -3.88 0.83 -9.71
N GLU A 75 -3.57 2.01 -10.21
CA GLU A 75 -3.28 3.16 -9.35
C GLU A 75 -4.58 3.78 -8.85
N VAL A 76 -4.60 4.13 -7.57
CA VAL A 76 -5.73 4.83 -6.96
C VAL A 76 -5.44 6.32 -6.98
N HIS A 77 -6.30 7.07 -7.64
CA HIS A 77 -6.21 8.52 -7.70
C HIS A 77 -7.19 9.14 -6.71
N ASP A 78 -6.72 10.07 -5.94
CA ASP A 78 -7.58 10.79 -4.98
C ASP A 78 -8.34 11.92 -5.64
#